data_3de3dea346e2ee8ae5061f5bf2b3bcb6
#
_entry.id   3de3dea346e2ee8ae5061f5bf2b3bcb6
#
_cell.length_a   1.000
_cell.length_b   1.000
_cell.length_c   1.000
_cell.angle_alpha   90.00
_cell.angle_beta   90.00
_cell.angle_gamma   90.00
#
_symmetry.space_group_name_H-M   'P 1'
#
loop_
_entity.id
_entity.type
_entity.pdbx_description
1 polymer ?
#
loop_
_entity_poly.entity_id
_entity_poly.type
_entity_poly.pdbx_seq_one_letter_code
_entity_poly.pdbx_strand_id
1 'polypeptide(L)'
;MNIRATALIACLLVALPAAAETYDTVIEGGRVMDPETGLDAVGNVGINAGRIAKVSVDKLSGKRVLDAKGLVVTAGFIDLHQHAQDNDSSRLKAFDGVTTGLEMEIGAPDVAAFLARKQSRSLINYGTTASHSAARALAFGAPFTDPFLVAPSGPATNDAASPAQLDTMERRLNAELDAGAIGVGMGIQYTPGASRAEVIRTFRLAAARHVPVFTHVRSFGHVEPGSSIEAVSEVIGAAAVTGASLQIVHINSSCISDGLECIAMVAGARARGLDVTTEAYPYIAGMTTVNSALFNPGWREKLGVDYDALQLPDTGEKLTKARFDSLHASPEAISVLLFANTQQVVDAVIAEPLVTIASDGEDGHPRNAGTFTTILRRYVRELRTVTLMDALRKMSLMPAQRLEKAIPAARRKGRLQEGADADIVVFDAATISDHSTYKAPREPASGMKYVLVGGTVLIDTGKLVPNTFPGAAITTR
;
A
#
# COMPACT_ATOMS: atom_id res chain seq x y z
N MET A 1 -8.56 41.79 80.07
CA MET A 1 -8.83 40.46 79.53
C MET A 1 -9.43 40.68 78.18
N ASN A 2 -8.59 40.70 77.11
CA ASN A 2 -9.00 41.03 75.72
C ASN A 2 -9.14 39.75 74.92
N ILE A 3 -10.35 39.40 74.55
CA ILE A 3 -10.67 38.26 73.68
C ILE A 3 -10.61 38.76 72.22
N ARG A 4 -9.63 38.31 71.47
CA ARG A 4 -9.57 38.53 70.00
C ARG A 4 -10.39 37.47 69.27
N ALA A 5 -11.44 37.86 68.59
CA ALA A 5 -12.23 37.02 67.75
C ALA A 5 -11.51 36.90 66.36
N THR A 6 -11.10 35.69 65.99
CA THR A 6 -10.55 35.38 64.67
C THR A 6 -11.69 34.97 63.74
N ALA A 7 -11.97 35.80 62.72
CA ALA A 7 -12.96 35.47 61.73
C ALA A 7 -12.32 34.56 60.69
N LEU A 8 -12.85 33.33 60.52
CA LEU A 8 -12.52 32.39 59.48
C LEU A 8 -13.31 32.78 58.19
N ILE A 9 -12.63 33.30 57.18
CA ILE A 9 -13.23 33.50 55.83
C ILE A 9 -13.15 32.17 55.09
N ALA A 10 -14.27 31.49 54.91
CA ALA A 10 -14.40 30.33 54.05
C ALA A 10 -14.53 30.81 52.59
N CYS A 11 -13.45 30.67 51.80
CA CYS A 11 -13.53 30.84 50.35
C CYS A 11 -14.28 29.66 49.72
N LEU A 12 -15.52 29.87 49.29
CA LEU A 12 -16.21 28.95 48.36
C LEU A 12 -15.55 29.04 46.99
N LEU A 13 -14.76 28.05 46.64
CA LEU A 13 -14.36 27.81 45.24
C LEU A 13 -15.59 27.34 44.47
N VAL A 14 -16.24 28.25 43.75
CA VAL A 14 -17.24 27.89 42.74
C VAL A 14 -16.48 27.32 41.55
N ALA A 15 -16.51 26.00 41.41
CA ALA A 15 -16.05 25.34 40.17
C ALA A 15 -16.97 25.79 39.04
N LEU A 16 -16.49 26.69 38.20
CA LEU A 16 -17.14 26.99 36.92
C LEU A 16 -17.20 25.70 36.11
N PRO A 17 -18.37 25.33 35.55
CA PRO A 17 -18.43 24.20 34.64
C PRO A 17 -17.46 24.47 33.48
N ALA A 18 -16.51 23.57 33.24
CA ALA A 18 -15.66 23.61 32.08
C ALA A 18 -16.58 23.70 30.86
N ALA A 19 -16.41 24.71 30.03
CA ALA A 19 -17.15 24.81 28.78
C ALA A 19 -16.95 23.49 28.03
N ALA A 20 -18.03 22.85 27.58
CA ALA A 20 -17.95 21.62 26.84
C ALA A 20 -17.07 21.86 25.61
N GLU A 21 -16.02 21.06 25.44
CA GLU A 21 -15.11 21.17 24.32
C GLU A 21 -15.90 20.99 23.00
N THR A 22 -15.73 21.92 22.06
CA THR A 22 -16.38 21.87 20.76
C THR A 22 -15.36 21.47 19.70
N TYR A 23 -15.56 20.33 19.08
CA TYR A 23 -14.68 19.79 18.04
C TYR A 23 -15.00 20.40 16.66
N ASP A 24 -14.01 20.42 15.76
CA ASP A 24 -14.24 20.87 14.38
C ASP A 24 -15.20 19.92 13.66
N THR A 25 -15.01 18.61 13.85
CA THR A 25 -15.90 17.56 13.35
C THR A 25 -16.12 16.50 14.41
N VAL A 26 -17.36 16.01 14.55
CA VAL A 26 -17.72 14.84 15.34
C VAL A 26 -18.30 13.78 14.43
N ILE A 27 -17.80 12.54 14.53
CA ILE A 27 -18.46 11.35 13.98
C ILE A 27 -19.26 10.72 15.09
N GLU A 28 -20.60 10.68 14.96
CA GLU A 28 -21.52 10.35 16.05
C GLU A 28 -22.12 8.95 15.91
N GLY A 29 -22.07 8.16 16.98
CA GLY A 29 -22.86 6.94 17.17
C GLY A 29 -22.46 5.74 16.32
N GLY A 30 -21.23 5.71 15.79
CA GLY A 30 -20.74 4.60 14.98
C GLY A 30 -20.13 3.47 15.82
N ARG A 31 -20.00 2.27 15.24
CA ARG A 31 -19.18 1.19 15.76
C ARG A 31 -17.71 1.52 15.55
N VAL A 32 -17.07 2.09 16.56
CA VAL A 32 -15.67 2.51 16.55
C VAL A 32 -14.79 1.28 16.70
N MET A 33 -13.92 1.02 15.72
CA MET A 33 -13.03 -0.13 15.69
C MET A 33 -11.57 0.31 15.51
N ASP A 34 -10.70 -0.11 16.42
CA ASP A 34 -9.25 0.13 16.35
C ASP A 34 -8.49 -1.19 16.50
N PRO A 35 -7.77 -1.66 15.47
CA PRO A 35 -7.13 -2.97 15.50
C PRO A 35 -5.87 -3.05 16.39
N GLU A 36 -5.31 -1.92 16.83
CA GLU A 36 -4.15 -1.95 17.73
C GLU A 36 -4.57 -2.16 19.19
N THR A 37 -5.61 -1.46 19.65
CA THR A 37 -6.12 -1.58 21.02
C THR A 37 -7.14 -2.70 21.18
N GLY A 38 -7.71 -3.19 20.06
CA GLY A 38 -8.83 -4.13 20.06
C GLY A 38 -10.17 -3.45 20.39
N LEU A 39 -10.26 -2.11 20.38
CA LEU A 39 -11.52 -1.39 20.60
C LEU A 39 -12.55 -1.80 19.56
N ASP A 40 -13.74 -2.15 20.00
CA ASP A 40 -14.91 -2.50 19.21
C ASP A 40 -16.17 -2.14 20.01
N ALA A 41 -16.61 -0.90 19.89
CA ALA A 41 -17.73 -0.37 20.68
C ALA A 41 -18.46 0.75 19.93
N VAL A 42 -19.75 0.95 20.26
CA VAL A 42 -20.48 2.13 19.79
C VAL A 42 -19.95 3.37 20.52
N GLY A 43 -19.60 4.40 19.76
CA GLY A 43 -19.02 5.62 20.32
C GLY A 43 -18.98 6.78 19.33
N ASN A 44 -18.27 7.81 19.73
CA ASN A 44 -18.14 9.07 19.03
C ASN A 44 -16.65 9.43 18.88
N VAL A 45 -16.30 10.08 17.77
CA VAL A 45 -14.94 10.52 17.49
C VAL A 45 -14.93 12.03 17.26
N GLY A 46 -14.24 12.76 18.13
CA GLY A 46 -14.03 14.20 18.03
C GLY A 46 -12.71 14.51 17.32
N ILE A 47 -12.76 15.40 16.33
CA ILE A 47 -11.62 15.75 15.48
C ILE A 47 -11.36 17.25 15.61
N ASN A 48 -10.09 17.61 15.87
CA ASN A 48 -9.60 18.98 15.86
C ASN A 48 -8.30 19.08 15.06
N ALA A 49 -8.18 20.09 14.23
CA ALA A 49 -6.96 20.41 13.49
C ALA A 49 -6.35 19.18 12.77
N GLY A 50 -7.19 18.35 12.14
CA GLY A 50 -6.76 17.18 11.37
C GLY A 50 -6.35 15.97 12.21
N ARG A 51 -6.59 15.99 13.54
CA ARG A 51 -6.27 14.89 14.45
C ARG A 51 -7.49 14.40 15.22
N ILE A 52 -7.46 13.13 15.59
CA ILE A 52 -8.40 12.56 16.53
C ILE A 52 -8.09 13.14 17.92
N ALA A 53 -8.95 14.01 18.40
CA ALA A 53 -8.79 14.67 19.70
C ALA A 53 -9.45 13.86 20.82
N LYS A 54 -10.56 13.15 20.50
CA LYS A 54 -11.30 12.37 21.48
C LYS A 54 -11.97 11.15 20.85
N VAL A 55 -11.92 10.02 21.57
CA VAL A 55 -12.77 8.84 21.34
C VAL A 55 -13.57 8.59 22.61
N SER A 56 -14.90 8.57 22.55
CA SER A 56 -15.75 8.51 23.72
C SER A 56 -17.07 7.82 23.45
N VAL A 57 -17.62 7.15 24.47
CA VAL A 57 -19.02 6.69 24.47
C VAL A 57 -19.99 7.83 24.76
N ASP A 58 -19.52 8.88 25.45
CA ASP A 58 -20.31 10.06 25.75
C ASP A 58 -20.53 10.92 24.52
N LYS A 59 -21.62 11.67 24.50
CA LYS A 59 -21.93 12.60 23.42
C LYS A 59 -20.89 13.72 23.35
N LEU A 60 -20.39 13.99 22.14
CA LEU A 60 -19.47 15.08 21.85
C LEU A 60 -20.19 16.23 21.12
N SER A 61 -19.71 17.47 21.32
CA SER A 61 -20.20 18.64 20.60
C SER A 61 -19.25 19.02 19.47
N GLY A 62 -19.75 19.24 18.27
CA GLY A 62 -18.94 19.61 17.11
C GLY A 62 -19.59 20.69 16.23
N LYS A 63 -18.76 21.46 15.52
CA LYS A 63 -19.22 22.44 14.49
C LYS A 63 -19.89 21.72 13.32
N ARG A 64 -19.36 20.53 12.96
CA ARG A 64 -19.91 19.61 11.99
C ARG A 64 -20.14 18.25 12.65
N VAL A 65 -21.31 17.65 12.43
CA VAL A 65 -21.62 16.30 12.94
C VAL A 65 -21.89 15.39 11.75
N LEU A 66 -21.20 14.24 11.71
CA LEU A 66 -21.36 13.17 10.74
C LEU A 66 -22.06 11.99 11.43
N ASP A 67 -23.27 11.69 11.01
CA ASP A 67 -24.04 10.56 11.58
C ASP A 67 -23.50 9.22 11.07
N ALA A 68 -22.98 8.42 11.98
CA ALA A 68 -22.42 7.10 11.72
C ALA A 68 -23.22 5.95 12.37
N LYS A 69 -24.44 6.20 12.85
CA LYS A 69 -25.27 5.16 13.48
C LYS A 69 -25.45 3.94 12.60
N GLY A 70 -25.14 2.75 13.14
CA GLY A 70 -25.19 1.48 12.42
C GLY A 70 -24.01 1.23 11.47
N LEU A 71 -23.05 2.16 11.39
CA LEU A 71 -21.90 2.06 10.50
C LEU A 71 -20.62 1.76 11.30
N VAL A 72 -19.63 1.18 10.62
CA VAL A 72 -18.27 1.01 11.14
C VAL A 72 -17.49 2.31 10.95
N VAL A 73 -16.77 2.72 11.99
CA VAL A 73 -15.84 3.85 12.00
C VAL A 73 -14.45 3.33 12.33
N THR A 74 -13.50 3.48 11.44
CA THR A 74 -12.12 2.98 11.64
C THR A 74 -11.10 3.88 10.94
N ALA A 75 -9.81 3.63 11.18
CA ALA A 75 -8.74 4.30 10.44
C ALA A 75 -8.86 4.03 8.94
N GLY A 76 -8.52 5.02 8.13
CA GLY A 76 -8.46 4.92 6.69
C GLY A 76 -7.42 3.89 6.23
N PHE A 77 -7.69 3.22 5.12
CA PHE A 77 -6.82 2.18 4.60
C PHE A 77 -5.55 2.78 3.99
N ILE A 78 -4.45 2.04 4.11
CA ILE A 78 -3.13 2.40 3.58
C ILE A 78 -2.74 1.38 2.53
N ASP A 79 -2.64 1.84 1.29
CA ASP A 79 -2.18 1.05 0.16
C ASP A 79 -0.68 1.29 -0.04
N LEU A 80 0.14 0.29 0.27
CA LEU A 80 1.60 0.37 0.10
C LEU A 80 2.03 0.19 -1.35
N HIS A 81 1.12 -0.18 -2.25
CA HIS A 81 1.46 -0.59 -3.59
C HIS A 81 0.43 -0.06 -4.60
N GLN A 82 0.61 1.18 -5.00
CA GLN A 82 -0.26 1.86 -5.96
C GLN A 82 0.57 2.52 -7.06
N HIS A 83 0.56 1.96 -8.27
CA HIS A 83 1.25 2.52 -9.44
C HIS A 83 0.51 3.73 -10.02
N ALA A 84 -0.80 3.62 -10.17
CA ALA A 84 -1.63 4.69 -10.70
C ALA A 84 -1.80 5.84 -9.68
N GLN A 85 -0.95 6.86 -9.82
CA GLN A 85 -0.80 7.96 -8.86
C GLN A 85 -1.55 9.25 -9.27
N ASP A 86 -2.38 9.23 -10.31
CA ASP A 86 -3.24 10.35 -10.73
C ASP A 86 -4.48 10.50 -9.83
N ASN A 87 -5.24 11.60 -10.02
CA ASN A 87 -6.43 11.86 -9.22
C ASN A 87 -7.64 11.00 -9.60
N ASP A 88 -7.74 10.51 -10.83
CA ASP A 88 -8.82 9.62 -11.23
C ASP A 88 -8.68 8.27 -10.51
N SER A 89 -7.48 7.73 -10.47
CA SER A 89 -7.15 6.53 -9.68
C SER A 89 -7.30 6.79 -8.18
N SER A 90 -6.81 7.92 -7.67
CA SER A 90 -6.97 8.32 -6.25
C SER A 90 -8.44 8.46 -5.85
N ARG A 91 -9.31 8.91 -6.77
CA ARG A 91 -10.78 8.93 -6.55
C ARG A 91 -11.34 7.53 -6.37
N LEU A 92 -10.95 6.58 -7.24
CA LEU A 92 -11.36 5.19 -7.11
C LEU A 92 -10.89 4.59 -5.78
N LYS A 93 -9.64 4.86 -5.41
CA LYS A 93 -9.06 4.47 -4.13
C LYS A 93 -9.80 5.03 -2.92
N ALA A 94 -10.23 6.30 -2.97
CA ALA A 94 -11.02 6.91 -1.90
C ALA A 94 -12.38 6.19 -1.72
N PHE A 95 -13.05 5.81 -2.81
CA PHE A 95 -14.28 5.00 -2.73
C PHE A 95 -14.02 3.57 -2.22
N ASP A 96 -12.81 3.04 -2.40
CA ASP A 96 -12.34 1.76 -1.84
C ASP A 96 -11.86 1.89 -0.37
N GLY A 97 -11.93 3.11 0.22
CA GLY A 97 -11.57 3.38 1.61
C GLY A 97 -10.11 3.74 1.84
N VAL A 98 -9.33 3.90 0.79
CA VAL A 98 -7.91 4.27 0.90
C VAL A 98 -7.78 5.77 1.16
N THR A 99 -7.05 6.12 2.21
CA THR A 99 -6.69 7.51 2.57
C THR A 99 -5.21 7.82 2.34
N THR A 100 -4.41 6.78 2.11
CA THR A 100 -2.98 6.87 1.84
C THR A 100 -2.60 5.86 0.76
N GLY A 101 -2.14 6.33 -0.41
CA GLY A 101 -1.70 5.48 -1.53
C GLY A 101 -0.23 5.76 -1.88
N LEU A 102 0.62 4.74 -1.81
CA LEU A 102 2.06 4.86 -1.93
C LEU A 102 2.59 4.04 -3.12
N GLU A 103 3.56 4.61 -3.86
CA GLU A 103 4.30 3.91 -4.91
C GLU A 103 5.57 3.32 -4.30
N MET A 104 5.53 2.07 -3.85
CA MET A 104 6.63 1.51 -3.09
C MET A 104 7.47 0.49 -3.88
N GLU A 105 6.93 -0.15 -4.93
CA GLU A 105 7.62 -1.21 -5.67
C GLU A 105 8.64 -0.67 -6.68
N ILE A 106 8.19 0.12 -7.64
CA ILE A 106 9.06 0.66 -8.70
C ILE A 106 9.69 1.97 -8.25
N GLY A 107 8.96 2.76 -7.48
CA GLY A 107 9.40 4.05 -6.99
C GLY A 107 9.35 5.15 -8.07
N ALA A 108 9.80 6.34 -7.70
CA ALA A 108 9.88 7.46 -8.62
C ALA A 108 11.31 7.66 -9.14
N PRO A 109 11.48 8.05 -10.42
CA PRO A 109 12.78 8.37 -10.99
C PRO A 109 13.35 9.68 -10.43
N ASP A 110 12.50 10.57 -9.92
CA ASP A 110 12.82 11.84 -9.27
C ASP A 110 11.79 12.10 -8.17
N VAL A 111 12.18 11.81 -6.92
CA VAL A 111 11.31 11.91 -5.75
C VAL A 111 10.89 13.35 -5.48
N ALA A 112 11.79 14.32 -5.63
CA ALA A 112 11.47 15.73 -5.40
C ALA A 112 10.41 16.22 -6.40
N ALA A 113 10.57 15.88 -7.68
CA ALA A 113 9.59 16.22 -8.72
C ALA A 113 8.24 15.51 -8.50
N PHE A 114 8.26 14.23 -8.07
CA PHE A 114 7.04 13.49 -7.73
C PHE A 114 6.27 14.19 -6.60
N LEU A 115 6.93 14.53 -5.50
CA LEU A 115 6.31 15.21 -4.36
C LEU A 115 5.77 16.60 -4.75
N ALA A 116 6.55 17.38 -5.50
CA ALA A 116 6.14 18.72 -5.93
C ALA A 116 4.90 18.71 -6.84
N ARG A 117 4.79 17.74 -7.76
CA ARG A 117 3.61 17.62 -8.64
C ARG A 117 2.32 17.36 -7.86
N LYS A 118 2.39 16.63 -6.75
CA LYS A 118 1.22 16.22 -5.94
C LYS A 118 0.86 17.21 -4.84
N GLN A 119 1.77 18.11 -4.48
CA GLN A 119 1.57 19.06 -3.39
C GLN A 119 0.32 19.93 -3.63
N SER A 120 -0.61 19.93 -2.65
CA SER A 120 -1.89 20.63 -2.68
C SER A 120 -2.81 20.26 -3.87
N ARG A 121 -2.59 19.10 -4.49
CA ARG A 121 -3.35 18.61 -5.65
C ARG A 121 -3.77 17.15 -5.52
N SER A 122 -3.45 16.48 -4.41
CA SER A 122 -3.75 15.06 -4.20
C SER A 122 -5.02 14.88 -3.37
N LEU A 123 -5.87 13.95 -3.79
CA LEU A 123 -7.09 13.58 -3.04
C LEU A 123 -6.76 12.82 -1.76
N ILE A 124 -5.76 11.93 -1.79
CA ILE A 124 -5.33 11.09 -0.67
C ILE A 124 -3.85 11.35 -0.36
N ASN A 125 -3.37 10.93 0.80
CA ASN A 125 -1.96 11.01 1.15
C ASN A 125 -1.12 10.17 0.16
N TYR A 126 0.09 10.61 -0.14
CA TYR A 126 0.95 10.05 -1.17
C TYR A 126 2.42 10.00 -0.74
N GLY A 127 3.18 9.15 -1.36
CA GLY A 127 4.62 9.01 -1.14
C GLY A 127 5.20 7.96 -2.07
N THR A 128 6.53 7.85 -2.12
CA THR A 128 7.20 6.94 -3.05
C THR A 128 8.56 6.49 -2.51
N THR A 129 9.08 5.40 -3.05
CA THR A 129 10.45 4.94 -2.84
C THR A 129 11.42 5.56 -3.86
N ALA A 130 12.72 5.49 -3.55
CA ALA A 130 13.80 5.67 -4.52
C ALA A 130 13.84 4.46 -5.47
N SER A 131 13.82 4.72 -6.77
CA SER A 131 13.77 3.66 -7.79
C SER A 131 15.14 3.05 -8.08
N HIS A 132 15.28 1.74 -7.82
CA HIS A 132 16.45 0.98 -8.26
C HIS A 132 16.54 0.91 -9.78
N SER A 133 15.42 0.70 -10.47
CA SER A 133 15.37 0.63 -11.94
C SER A 133 15.82 1.95 -12.58
N ALA A 134 15.35 3.09 -12.06
CA ALA A 134 15.78 4.40 -12.52
C ALA A 134 17.27 4.66 -12.26
N ALA A 135 17.78 4.23 -11.10
CA ALA A 135 19.21 4.32 -10.80
C ALA A 135 20.07 3.48 -11.78
N ARG A 136 19.57 2.28 -12.16
CA ARG A 136 20.21 1.47 -13.21
C ARG A 136 20.16 2.15 -14.57
N ALA A 137 19.01 2.63 -15.02
CA ALA A 137 18.88 3.32 -16.31
C ALA A 137 19.88 4.48 -16.38
N LEU A 138 19.96 5.31 -15.35
CA LEU A 138 20.94 6.41 -15.24
C LEU A 138 22.38 5.90 -15.35
N ALA A 139 22.75 4.86 -14.59
CA ALA A 139 24.10 4.32 -14.54
C ALA A 139 24.57 3.71 -15.88
N PHE A 140 23.64 3.23 -16.67
CA PHE A 140 23.89 2.71 -18.02
C PHE A 140 23.71 3.75 -19.12
N GLY A 141 23.38 5.01 -18.78
CA GLY A 141 23.12 6.07 -19.76
C GLY A 141 21.87 5.84 -20.60
N ALA A 142 20.90 5.06 -20.09
CA ALA A 142 19.65 4.76 -20.74
C ALA A 142 18.53 5.74 -20.32
N PRO A 143 17.53 6.00 -21.19
CA PRO A 143 16.36 6.78 -20.81
C PRO A 143 15.48 6.01 -19.82
N PHE A 144 14.68 6.75 -19.06
CA PHE A 144 13.59 6.16 -18.27
C PHE A 144 12.47 5.75 -19.22
N THR A 145 11.98 4.52 -19.07
CA THR A 145 10.92 3.96 -19.91
C THR A 145 9.80 3.41 -18.99
N ASP A 146 8.62 3.97 -19.12
CA ASP A 146 7.46 3.50 -18.37
C ASP A 146 7.06 2.07 -18.83
N PRO A 147 6.44 1.29 -17.91
CA PRO A 147 6.13 1.60 -16.50
C PRO A 147 7.27 1.29 -15.53
N PHE A 148 8.31 0.53 -15.94
CA PHE A 148 9.32 -0.01 -15.01
C PHE A 148 10.59 0.83 -14.92
N LEU A 149 10.62 1.98 -15.56
CA LEU A 149 11.74 2.95 -15.60
C LEU A 149 13.03 2.41 -16.23
N VAL A 150 12.94 1.25 -16.88
CA VAL A 150 13.97 0.66 -17.75
C VAL A 150 13.30 0.17 -19.03
N ALA A 151 14.02 0.18 -20.15
CA ALA A 151 13.54 -0.43 -21.38
C ALA A 151 13.30 -1.94 -21.18
N PRO A 152 12.37 -2.56 -21.92
CA PRO A 152 12.10 -4.00 -21.82
C PRO A 152 13.34 -4.86 -22.12
N SER A 153 14.29 -4.34 -22.88
CA SER A 153 15.56 -4.99 -23.23
C SER A 153 16.68 -3.97 -23.31
N GLY A 154 17.92 -4.44 -23.30
CA GLY A 154 19.10 -3.60 -23.41
C GLY A 154 20.03 -3.72 -22.20
N PRO A 155 21.17 -2.98 -22.20
CA PRO A 155 22.19 -3.13 -21.16
C PRO A 155 21.69 -2.83 -19.75
N ALA A 156 20.88 -1.80 -19.54
CA ALA A 156 20.30 -1.47 -18.24
C ALA A 156 19.38 -2.56 -17.69
N THR A 157 18.80 -3.38 -18.55
CA THR A 157 17.90 -4.49 -18.17
C THR A 157 18.68 -5.79 -17.99
N ASN A 158 19.57 -6.13 -18.97
CA ASN A 158 20.11 -7.48 -19.10
C ASN A 158 21.56 -7.64 -18.69
N ASP A 159 22.37 -6.55 -18.57
CA ASP A 159 23.78 -6.66 -18.26
C ASP A 159 24.07 -6.47 -16.76
N ALA A 160 25.08 -7.14 -16.26
CA ALA A 160 25.57 -6.89 -14.91
C ALA A 160 26.25 -5.50 -14.83
N ALA A 161 25.92 -4.73 -13.79
CA ALA A 161 26.52 -3.43 -13.59
C ALA A 161 28.01 -3.56 -13.19
N SER A 162 28.87 -2.77 -13.80
CA SER A 162 30.28 -2.61 -13.40
C SER A 162 30.39 -1.92 -12.04
N PRO A 163 31.56 -1.99 -11.38
CA PRO A 163 31.78 -1.28 -10.11
C PRO A 163 31.47 0.22 -10.18
N ALA A 164 31.85 0.91 -11.27
CA ALA A 164 31.60 2.33 -11.45
C ALA A 164 30.09 2.64 -11.63
N GLN A 165 29.35 1.75 -12.31
CA GLN A 165 27.90 1.84 -12.43
C GLN A 165 27.21 1.62 -11.09
N LEU A 166 27.65 0.63 -10.29
CA LEU A 166 27.15 0.41 -8.94
C LEU A 166 27.36 1.63 -8.03
N ASP A 167 28.53 2.31 -8.13
CA ASP A 167 28.78 3.55 -7.40
C ASP A 167 27.84 4.67 -7.85
N THR A 168 27.52 4.74 -9.13
CA THR A 168 26.57 5.74 -9.67
C THR A 168 25.16 5.47 -9.17
N MET A 169 24.71 4.21 -9.18
CA MET A 169 23.41 3.81 -8.63
C MET A 169 23.30 4.15 -7.15
N GLU A 170 24.31 3.85 -6.36
CA GLU A 170 24.33 4.13 -4.92
C GLU A 170 24.22 5.64 -4.64
N ARG A 171 24.97 6.47 -5.37
CA ARG A 171 24.85 7.94 -5.26
C ARG A 171 23.44 8.42 -5.61
N ARG A 172 22.84 7.89 -6.68
CA ARG A 172 21.49 8.27 -7.07
C ARG A 172 20.45 7.87 -6.02
N LEU A 173 20.47 6.62 -5.54
CA LEU A 173 19.56 6.16 -4.50
C LEU A 173 19.69 6.99 -3.21
N ASN A 174 20.91 7.33 -2.78
CA ASN A 174 21.12 8.22 -1.63
C ASN A 174 20.51 9.61 -1.86
N ALA A 175 20.69 10.20 -3.04
CA ALA A 175 20.11 11.51 -3.35
C ALA A 175 18.57 11.48 -3.31
N GLU A 176 17.95 10.41 -3.79
CA GLU A 176 16.48 10.25 -3.73
C GLU A 176 15.98 10.02 -2.30
N LEU A 177 16.72 9.28 -1.47
CA LEU A 177 16.42 9.14 -0.05
C LEU A 177 16.56 10.49 0.68
N ASP A 178 17.58 11.29 0.33
CA ASP A 178 17.71 12.66 0.84
C ASP A 178 16.61 13.58 0.33
N ALA A 179 15.98 13.30 -0.80
CA ALA A 179 14.81 14.01 -1.31
C ALA A 179 13.51 13.66 -0.58
N GLY A 180 13.50 12.62 0.26
CA GLY A 180 12.37 12.22 1.08
C GLY A 180 11.71 10.89 0.68
N ALA A 181 12.39 10.07 -0.13
CA ALA A 181 11.91 8.72 -0.43
C ALA A 181 11.72 7.88 0.83
N ILE A 182 10.68 7.06 0.86
CA ILE A 182 10.29 6.25 2.02
C ILE A 182 11.16 5.00 2.19
N GLY A 183 11.77 4.54 1.10
CA GLY A 183 12.59 3.33 1.04
C GLY A 183 13.21 3.17 -0.32
N VAL A 184 13.60 1.96 -0.67
CA VAL A 184 14.09 1.60 -2.01
C VAL A 184 13.12 0.62 -2.65
N GLY A 185 12.62 0.95 -3.84
CA GLY A 185 11.80 0.08 -4.66
C GLY A 185 12.67 -0.70 -5.66
N MET A 186 12.47 -2.02 -5.75
CA MET A 186 13.29 -2.91 -6.58
C MET A 186 12.43 -3.90 -7.38
N GLY A 187 12.19 -3.59 -8.64
CA GLY A 187 11.61 -4.53 -9.61
C GLY A 187 12.69 -5.44 -10.22
N ILE A 188 13.18 -6.45 -9.48
CA ILE A 188 14.29 -7.30 -9.96
C ILE A 188 13.89 -8.11 -11.19
N GLN A 189 12.61 -8.52 -11.29
CA GLN A 189 12.05 -9.20 -12.46
C GLN A 189 12.27 -8.39 -13.74
N TYR A 190 12.16 -7.06 -13.65
CA TYR A 190 12.29 -6.13 -14.80
C TYR A 190 13.74 -5.75 -15.08
N THR A 191 14.66 -6.16 -14.22
CA THR A 191 16.11 -5.94 -14.36
C THR A 191 16.88 -7.25 -14.14
N PRO A 192 16.65 -8.30 -14.94
CA PRO A 192 17.23 -9.63 -14.72
C PRO A 192 18.76 -9.62 -14.70
N GLY A 193 19.42 -8.64 -15.35
CA GLY A 193 20.87 -8.41 -15.30
C GLY A 193 21.40 -7.92 -13.94
N ALA A 194 20.52 -7.52 -13.01
CA ALA A 194 20.95 -7.14 -11.67
C ALA A 194 21.57 -8.34 -10.95
N SER A 195 22.87 -8.27 -10.67
CA SER A 195 23.60 -9.34 -9.99
C SER A 195 23.19 -9.45 -8.51
N ARG A 196 23.40 -10.63 -7.89
CA ARG A 196 23.18 -10.80 -6.45
C ARG A 196 24.02 -9.84 -5.61
N ALA A 197 25.22 -9.52 -6.08
CA ALA A 197 26.09 -8.52 -5.44
C ALA A 197 25.46 -7.11 -5.48
N GLU A 198 24.82 -6.73 -6.59
CA GLU A 198 24.07 -5.50 -6.72
C GLU A 198 22.87 -5.45 -5.77
N VAL A 199 22.07 -6.54 -5.70
CA VAL A 199 20.96 -6.66 -4.75
C VAL A 199 21.44 -6.48 -3.31
N ILE A 200 22.48 -7.22 -2.89
CA ILE A 200 23.05 -7.12 -1.54
C ILE A 200 23.57 -5.70 -1.28
N ARG A 201 24.21 -5.05 -2.25
CA ARG A 201 24.70 -3.68 -2.12
C ARG A 201 23.55 -2.68 -1.90
N THR A 202 22.47 -2.81 -2.63
CA THR A 202 21.26 -1.99 -2.47
C THR A 202 20.60 -2.22 -1.09
N PHE A 203 20.51 -3.48 -0.64
CA PHE A 203 20.00 -3.79 0.70
C PHE A 203 20.90 -3.21 1.81
N ARG A 204 22.23 -3.26 1.64
CA ARG A 204 23.16 -2.66 2.59
C ARG A 204 23.00 -1.14 2.68
N LEU A 205 22.79 -0.46 1.54
CA LEU A 205 22.46 0.96 1.51
C LEU A 205 21.18 1.25 2.29
N ALA A 206 20.10 0.51 2.01
CA ALA A 206 18.83 0.68 2.70
C ALA A 206 18.95 0.44 4.22
N ALA A 207 19.69 -0.59 4.64
CA ALA A 207 19.99 -0.85 6.04
C ALA A 207 20.73 0.30 6.71
N ALA A 208 21.78 0.83 6.06
CA ALA A 208 22.55 1.97 6.57
C ALA A 208 21.71 3.25 6.68
N ARG A 209 20.69 3.41 5.85
CA ARG A 209 19.74 4.53 5.85
C ARG A 209 18.51 4.28 6.73
N HIS A 210 18.40 3.11 7.37
CA HIS A 210 17.26 2.69 8.19
C HIS A 210 15.90 2.75 7.47
N VAL A 211 15.89 2.47 6.17
CA VAL A 211 14.69 2.45 5.34
C VAL A 211 14.41 1.04 4.80
N PRO A 212 13.14 0.69 4.51
CA PRO A 212 12.79 -0.62 3.95
C PRO A 212 13.14 -0.74 2.46
N VAL A 213 13.35 -1.98 2.02
CA VAL A 213 13.35 -2.37 0.60
C VAL A 213 12.01 -3.02 0.28
N PHE A 214 11.36 -2.56 -0.78
CA PHE A 214 10.16 -3.16 -1.35
C PHE A 214 10.56 -3.87 -2.64
N THR A 215 10.32 -5.18 -2.71
CA THR A 215 10.94 -5.98 -3.77
C THR A 215 9.92 -6.82 -4.52
N HIS A 216 9.77 -6.55 -5.83
CA HIS A 216 9.28 -7.51 -6.80
C HIS A 216 10.39 -8.51 -7.07
N VAL A 217 10.20 -9.74 -6.67
CA VAL A 217 11.24 -10.78 -6.73
C VAL A 217 11.64 -11.13 -8.16
N ARG A 218 12.78 -11.79 -8.34
CA ARG A 218 13.43 -12.01 -9.64
C ARG A 218 12.66 -12.92 -10.57
N SER A 219 12.02 -13.95 -10.07
CA SER A 219 11.42 -15.01 -10.88
C SER A 219 10.16 -15.56 -10.23
N PHE A 220 9.29 -16.15 -11.03
CA PHE A 220 8.01 -16.71 -10.68
C PHE A 220 7.90 -18.15 -11.16
N GLY A 221 7.02 -18.92 -10.50
CA GLY A 221 6.72 -20.29 -10.85
C GLY A 221 7.51 -21.30 -10.02
N HIS A 222 7.22 -22.58 -10.27
CA HIS A 222 7.71 -23.71 -9.46
C HIS A 222 8.86 -24.50 -10.12
N VAL A 223 9.31 -24.09 -11.32
CA VAL A 223 10.35 -24.82 -12.06
C VAL A 223 11.73 -24.25 -11.74
N GLU A 224 12.60 -25.12 -11.22
CA GLU A 224 14.01 -24.83 -10.95
C GLU A 224 14.88 -25.01 -12.24
N PRO A 225 15.92 -24.21 -12.47
CA PRO A 225 16.29 -23.00 -11.70
C PRO A 225 15.39 -21.80 -12.03
N GLY A 226 15.29 -20.86 -11.09
CA GLY A 226 14.54 -19.61 -11.27
C GLY A 226 13.10 -19.74 -10.79
N SER A 227 12.86 -20.53 -9.75
CA SER A 227 11.55 -20.64 -9.08
C SER A 227 11.24 -19.45 -8.18
N SER A 228 9.99 -19.37 -7.73
CA SER A 228 9.54 -18.44 -6.69
C SER A 228 10.28 -18.68 -5.36
N ILE A 229 10.53 -19.94 -5.01
CA ILE A 229 11.25 -20.31 -3.78
C ILE A 229 12.67 -19.76 -3.81
N GLU A 230 13.40 -19.93 -4.94
CA GLU A 230 14.74 -19.33 -5.10
C GLU A 230 14.71 -17.81 -5.02
N ALA A 231 13.73 -17.18 -5.65
CA ALA A 231 13.62 -15.72 -5.69
C ALA A 231 13.31 -15.14 -4.30
N VAL A 232 12.44 -15.78 -3.53
CA VAL A 232 12.14 -15.40 -2.14
C VAL A 232 13.36 -15.67 -1.23
N SER A 233 14.07 -16.80 -1.44
CA SER A 233 15.31 -17.12 -0.72
C SER A 233 16.40 -16.07 -0.97
N GLU A 234 16.55 -15.56 -2.22
CA GLU A 234 17.51 -14.51 -2.58
C GLU A 234 17.30 -13.26 -1.73
N VAL A 235 16.06 -12.73 -1.67
CA VAL A 235 15.80 -11.47 -0.98
C VAL A 235 15.78 -11.61 0.55
N ILE A 236 15.30 -12.74 1.08
CA ILE A 236 15.42 -13.06 2.52
C ILE A 236 16.91 -13.19 2.91
N GLY A 237 17.71 -13.87 2.08
CA GLY A 237 19.16 -13.98 2.28
C GLY A 237 19.84 -12.61 2.27
N ALA A 238 19.48 -11.73 1.32
CA ALA A 238 20.00 -10.36 1.27
C ALA A 238 19.63 -9.57 2.54
N ALA A 239 18.37 -9.67 3.02
CA ALA A 239 17.94 -9.05 4.27
C ALA A 239 18.72 -9.60 5.47
N ALA A 240 18.93 -10.91 5.54
CA ALA A 240 19.64 -11.57 6.64
C ALA A 240 21.11 -11.12 6.76
N VAL A 241 21.83 -11.01 5.63
CA VAL A 241 23.27 -10.63 5.65
C VAL A 241 23.52 -9.12 5.77
N THR A 242 22.51 -8.30 5.56
CA THR A 242 22.63 -6.83 5.61
C THR A 242 21.91 -6.18 6.80
N GLY A 243 20.95 -6.87 7.41
CA GLY A 243 20.06 -6.31 8.43
C GLY A 243 18.99 -5.37 7.86
N ALA A 244 18.78 -5.36 6.55
CA ALA A 244 17.77 -4.52 5.91
C ALA A 244 16.35 -4.97 6.26
N SER A 245 15.45 -4.01 6.43
CA SER A 245 14.01 -4.26 6.47
C SER A 245 13.50 -4.60 5.08
N LEU A 246 12.74 -5.68 4.91
CA LEU A 246 12.27 -6.18 3.62
C LEU A 246 10.74 -6.27 3.59
N GLN A 247 10.15 -5.77 2.51
CA GLN A 247 8.78 -6.07 2.09
C GLN A 247 8.84 -6.86 0.78
N ILE A 248 8.35 -8.09 0.76
CA ILE A 248 8.13 -8.84 -0.49
C ILE A 248 6.75 -8.45 -0.99
N VAL A 249 6.68 -7.83 -2.17
CA VAL A 249 5.42 -7.33 -2.70
C VAL A 249 4.58 -8.46 -3.32
N HIS A 250 3.26 -8.31 -3.36
CA HIS A 250 2.25 -9.17 -4.01
C HIS A 250 2.60 -10.68 -4.03
N ILE A 251 2.86 -11.28 -2.86
CA ILE A 251 3.35 -12.67 -2.75
C ILE A 251 2.45 -13.70 -3.45
N ASN A 252 1.14 -13.42 -3.54
CA ASN A 252 0.20 -14.28 -4.25
C ASN A 252 0.51 -14.39 -5.74
N SER A 253 0.93 -13.29 -6.40
CA SER A 253 1.29 -13.33 -7.82
C SER A 253 2.76 -13.71 -8.04
N SER A 254 3.65 -13.37 -7.12
CA SER A 254 5.06 -13.76 -7.18
C SER A 254 5.30 -15.26 -6.98
N CYS A 255 4.49 -15.88 -6.11
CA CYS A 255 4.67 -17.29 -5.75
C CYS A 255 3.63 -18.22 -6.37
N ILE A 256 2.55 -17.70 -6.92
CA ILE A 256 1.49 -18.47 -7.59
C ILE A 256 1.10 -19.70 -6.74
N SER A 257 1.26 -20.93 -7.25
CA SER A 257 0.95 -22.18 -6.53
C SER A 257 1.75 -22.36 -5.23
N ASP A 258 2.94 -21.76 -5.13
CA ASP A 258 3.82 -21.87 -3.96
C ASP A 258 3.56 -20.78 -2.91
N GLY A 259 2.45 -20.04 -3.02
CA GLY A 259 2.12 -18.89 -2.17
C GLY A 259 2.19 -19.17 -0.67
N LEU A 260 1.65 -20.31 -0.22
CA LEU A 260 1.70 -20.69 1.21
C LEU A 260 3.11 -21.06 1.66
N GLU A 261 3.91 -21.70 0.81
CA GLU A 261 5.31 -22.02 1.13
C GLU A 261 6.14 -20.74 1.25
N CYS A 262 5.97 -19.80 0.31
CA CYS A 262 6.63 -18.49 0.39
C CYS A 262 6.25 -17.73 1.69
N ILE A 263 4.98 -17.81 2.12
CA ILE A 263 4.54 -17.23 3.40
C ILE A 263 5.20 -17.96 4.58
N ALA A 264 5.33 -19.28 4.55
CA ALA A 264 6.03 -20.04 5.56
C ALA A 264 7.51 -19.64 5.66
N MET A 265 8.17 -19.34 4.52
CA MET A 265 9.53 -18.79 4.49
C MET A 265 9.60 -17.40 5.16
N VAL A 266 8.65 -16.51 4.89
CA VAL A 266 8.54 -15.21 5.57
C VAL A 266 8.32 -15.41 7.07
N ALA A 267 7.43 -16.30 7.48
CA ALA A 267 7.20 -16.63 8.88
C ALA A 267 8.47 -17.15 9.56
N GLY A 268 9.19 -18.06 8.90
CA GLY A 268 10.46 -18.61 9.37
C GLY A 268 11.55 -17.55 9.52
N ALA A 269 11.64 -16.59 8.60
CA ALA A 269 12.55 -15.45 8.67
C ALA A 269 12.23 -14.56 9.87
N ARG A 270 10.94 -14.21 10.06
CA ARG A 270 10.45 -13.41 11.19
C ARG A 270 10.71 -14.09 12.55
N ALA A 271 10.46 -15.39 12.64
CA ALA A 271 10.73 -16.18 13.86
C ALA A 271 12.22 -16.15 14.26
N ARG A 272 13.12 -15.87 13.31
CA ARG A 272 14.57 -15.69 13.54
C ARG A 272 14.97 -14.22 13.75
N GLY A 273 14.00 -13.32 13.90
CA GLY A 273 14.23 -11.91 14.19
C GLY A 273 14.49 -11.03 12.95
N LEU A 274 14.35 -11.56 11.73
CA LEU A 274 14.47 -10.73 10.54
C LEU A 274 13.22 -9.86 10.37
N ASP A 275 13.42 -8.61 9.93
CA ASP A 275 12.34 -7.67 9.65
C ASP A 275 11.84 -7.86 8.20
N VAL A 276 11.08 -8.93 8.00
CA VAL A 276 10.51 -9.30 6.71
C VAL A 276 8.99 -9.29 6.79
N THR A 277 8.34 -8.64 5.82
CA THR A 277 6.88 -8.59 5.68
C THR A 277 6.49 -8.88 4.23
N THR A 278 5.21 -9.10 4.00
CA THR A 278 4.67 -9.35 2.66
C THR A 278 3.25 -8.86 2.52
N GLU A 279 2.79 -8.74 1.29
CA GLU A 279 1.45 -8.28 0.93
C GLU A 279 0.83 -9.12 -0.17
N ALA A 280 -0.49 -8.99 -0.34
CA ALA A 280 -1.24 -9.63 -1.41
C ALA A 280 -2.49 -8.82 -1.78
N TYR A 281 -3.02 -9.09 -2.98
CA TYR A 281 -4.30 -8.57 -3.47
C TYR A 281 -5.27 -9.71 -3.81
N PRO A 282 -6.61 -9.48 -3.74
CA PRO A 282 -7.62 -10.55 -3.84
C PRO A 282 -8.02 -10.91 -5.29
N TYR A 283 -7.08 -10.91 -6.23
CA TYR A 283 -7.33 -11.19 -7.65
C TYR A 283 -6.41 -12.27 -8.19
N ILE A 284 -6.90 -13.04 -9.16
CA ILE A 284 -6.17 -14.17 -9.78
C ILE A 284 -5.25 -13.76 -10.92
N ALA A 285 -5.47 -12.58 -11.51
CA ALA A 285 -4.58 -12.05 -12.54
C ALA A 285 -3.60 -11.05 -11.96
N GLY A 286 -2.36 -11.08 -12.44
CA GLY A 286 -1.42 -9.97 -12.41
C GLY A 286 -1.56 -9.10 -13.67
N MET A 287 -0.88 -7.95 -13.71
CA MET A 287 -0.77 -7.11 -14.88
C MET A 287 0.67 -6.65 -15.06
N THR A 288 1.16 -6.68 -16.32
CA THR A 288 2.49 -6.25 -16.72
C THR A 288 2.46 -5.83 -18.18
N THR A 289 3.60 -5.58 -18.81
CA THR A 289 3.67 -5.35 -20.26
C THR A 289 4.09 -6.62 -21.00
N VAL A 290 3.54 -6.83 -22.20
CA VAL A 290 3.76 -8.04 -23.02
C VAL A 290 5.23 -8.22 -23.43
N ASN A 291 6.00 -7.14 -23.48
CA ASN A 291 7.42 -7.14 -23.80
C ASN A 291 8.35 -7.07 -22.57
N SER A 292 7.80 -7.22 -21.35
CA SER A 292 8.62 -7.26 -20.13
C SER A 292 9.47 -8.54 -20.06
N ALA A 293 10.53 -8.49 -19.24
CA ALA A 293 11.43 -9.63 -19.04
C ALA A 293 10.76 -10.88 -18.43
N LEU A 294 9.54 -10.74 -17.87
CA LEU A 294 8.71 -11.86 -17.44
C LEU A 294 8.47 -12.87 -18.58
N PHE A 295 8.30 -12.36 -19.81
CA PHE A 295 8.02 -13.17 -20.98
C PHE A 295 9.26 -13.59 -21.78
N ASN A 296 10.45 -13.54 -21.15
CA ASN A 296 11.66 -14.12 -21.71
C ASN A 296 11.46 -15.62 -22.02
N PRO A 297 12.19 -16.21 -22.98
CA PRO A 297 12.05 -17.61 -23.37
C PRO A 297 11.96 -18.57 -22.17
N GLY A 298 11.01 -19.51 -22.22
CA GLY A 298 10.73 -20.46 -21.15
C GLY A 298 9.66 -19.99 -20.12
N TRP A 299 9.06 -18.82 -20.31
CA TRP A 299 8.06 -18.28 -19.37
C TRP A 299 6.83 -19.18 -19.19
N ARG A 300 6.37 -19.83 -20.26
CA ARG A 300 5.17 -20.70 -20.20
C ARG A 300 5.40 -21.91 -19.31
N GLU A 301 6.53 -22.58 -19.50
CA GLU A 301 6.94 -23.73 -18.71
C GLU A 301 7.11 -23.36 -17.23
N LYS A 302 7.72 -22.19 -16.95
CA LYS A 302 7.94 -21.69 -15.59
C LYS A 302 6.64 -21.36 -14.88
N LEU A 303 5.71 -20.70 -15.57
CA LEU A 303 4.42 -20.28 -15.00
C LEU A 303 3.35 -21.38 -15.08
N GLY A 304 3.57 -22.43 -15.87
CA GLY A 304 2.59 -23.52 -16.07
C GLY A 304 1.34 -23.06 -16.84
N VAL A 305 1.45 -22.05 -17.69
CA VAL A 305 0.31 -21.48 -18.47
C VAL A 305 0.66 -21.35 -19.95
N ASP A 306 -0.35 -21.12 -20.79
CA ASP A 306 -0.16 -20.87 -22.22
C ASP A 306 -0.66 -19.45 -22.60
N TYR A 307 -0.54 -19.09 -23.87
CA TYR A 307 -0.89 -17.76 -24.42
C TYR A 307 -2.32 -17.31 -24.11
N ASP A 308 -3.27 -18.24 -23.97
CA ASP A 308 -4.68 -17.95 -23.64
C ASP A 308 -4.91 -17.50 -22.18
N ALA A 309 -3.88 -17.66 -21.33
CA ALA A 309 -3.84 -17.05 -19.99
C ALA A 309 -3.55 -15.55 -20.04
N LEU A 310 -3.16 -15.02 -21.21
CA LEU A 310 -2.89 -13.60 -21.42
C LEU A 310 -4.11 -12.93 -22.05
N GLN A 311 -4.50 -11.76 -21.51
CA GLN A 311 -5.66 -11.00 -21.99
C GLN A 311 -5.32 -9.51 -22.07
N LEU A 312 -5.66 -8.86 -23.18
CA LEU A 312 -5.56 -7.40 -23.27
C LEU A 312 -6.65 -6.75 -22.38
N PRO A 313 -6.31 -5.81 -21.49
CA PRO A 313 -7.28 -5.23 -20.57
C PRO A 313 -8.36 -4.43 -21.29
N ASP A 314 -8.03 -3.68 -22.34
CA ASP A 314 -8.96 -2.77 -23.01
C ASP A 314 -10.02 -3.49 -23.85
N THR A 315 -9.66 -4.62 -24.47
CA THR A 315 -10.53 -5.35 -25.39
C THR A 315 -11.08 -6.65 -24.83
N GLY A 316 -10.43 -7.20 -23.79
CA GLY A 316 -10.71 -8.55 -23.30
C GLY A 316 -10.21 -9.66 -24.24
N GLU A 317 -9.41 -9.32 -25.27
CA GLU A 317 -8.83 -10.28 -26.23
C GLU A 317 -7.86 -11.22 -25.51
N LYS A 318 -8.12 -12.52 -25.55
CA LYS A 318 -7.16 -13.54 -25.16
C LYS A 318 -6.13 -13.75 -26.26
N LEU A 319 -4.86 -13.84 -25.89
CA LEU A 319 -3.79 -13.92 -26.87
C LEU A 319 -3.65 -15.32 -27.45
N THR A 320 -3.34 -15.37 -28.76
CA THR A 320 -2.75 -16.53 -29.43
C THR A 320 -1.23 -16.34 -29.51
N LYS A 321 -0.48 -17.41 -29.82
CA LYS A 321 0.96 -17.29 -30.05
C LYS A 321 1.32 -16.19 -31.07
N ALA A 322 0.64 -16.19 -32.22
CA ALA A 322 0.89 -15.21 -33.29
C ALA A 322 0.62 -13.76 -32.81
N ARG A 323 -0.44 -13.55 -32.06
CA ARG A 323 -0.76 -12.24 -31.49
C ARG A 323 0.26 -11.81 -30.43
N PHE A 324 0.64 -12.72 -29.54
CA PHE A 324 1.69 -12.50 -28.56
C PHE A 324 3.02 -12.11 -29.24
N ASP A 325 3.49 -12.90 -30.20
CA ASP A 325 4.75 -12.63 -30.92
C ASP A 325 4.75 -11.23 -31.54
N SER A 326 3.63 -10.83 -32.15
CA SER A 326 3.46 -9.50 -32.76
C SER A 326 3.54 -8.37 -31.75
N LEU A 327 2.89 -8.53 -30.57
CA LEU A 327 2.88 -7.51 -29.50
C LEU A 327 4.22 -7.48 -28.76
N HIS A 328 4.82 -8.64 -28.50
CA HIS A 328 6.10 -8.77 -27.81
C HIS A 328 7.26 -8.12 -28.60
N ALA A 329 7.17 -8.13 -29.92
CA ALA A 329 8.14 -7.46 -30.79
C ALA A 329 7.93 -5.95 -30.92
N SER A 330 6.82 -5.42 -30.39
CA SER A 330 6.52 -3.97 -30.39
C SER A 330 7.46 -3.21 -29.46
N PRO A 331 7.93 -2.02 -29.85
CA PRO A 331 8.63 -1.13 -28.92
C PRO A 331 7.69 -0.49 -27.88
N GLU A 332 6.37 -0.57 -28.09
CA GLU A 332 5.37 0.01 -27.19
C GLU A 332 5.16 -0.87 -25.96
N ALA A 333 4.99 -0.24 -24.80
CA ALA A 333 4.63 -0.92 -23.57
C ALA A 333 3.13 -1.24 -23.58
N ILE A 334 2.76 -2.43 -24.04
CA ILE A 334 1.37 -2.87 -24.13
C ILE A 334 1.02 -3.70 -22.91
N SER A 335 0.10 -3.20 -22.09
CA SER A 335 -0.35 -3.88 -20.88
C SER A 335 -1.08 -5.19 -21.18
N VAL A 336 -0.84 -6.20 -20.37
CA VAL A 336 -1.46 -7.52 -20.45
C VAL A 336 -1.80 -8.05 -19.07
N LEU A 337 -3.01 -8.58 -18.91
CA LEU A 337 -3.44 -9.37 -17.75
C LEU A 337 -2.90 -10.78 -17.89
N LEU A 338 -2.30 -11.33 -16.83
CA LEU A 338 -1.78 -12.69 -16.76
C LEU A 338 -2.56 -13.49 -15.73
N PHE A 339 -3.38 -14.43 -16.17
CA PHE A 339 -4.18 -15.33 -15.34
C PHE A 339 -3.38 -16.59 -14.98
N ALA A 340 -2.37 -16.44 -14.10
CA ALA A 340 -1.50 -17.53 -13.71
C ALA A 340 -1.82 -18.11 -12.32
N ASN A 341 -2.75 -17.51 -11.57
CA ASN A 341 -3.10 -17.97 -10.24
C ASN A 341 -4.52 -18.57 -10.18
N THR A 342 -4.79 -19.36 -9.16
CA THR A 342 -6.12 -19.89 -8.87
C THR A 342 -6.77 -19.14 -7.73
N GLN A 343 -8.12 -19.06 -7.75
CA GLN A 343 -8.87 -18.42 -6.68
C GLN A 343 -8.62 -19.10 -5.32
N GLN A 344 -8.42 -20.41 -5.31
CA GLN A 344 -8.14 -21.17 -4.08
C GLN A 344 -6.83 -20.73 -3.42
N VAL A 345 -5.77 -20.54 -4.20
CA VAL A 345 -4.48 -20.05 -3.68
C VAL A 345 -4.61 -18.62 -3.19
N VAL A 346 -5.25 -17.74 -3.96
CA VAL A 346 -5.48 -16.35 -3.57
C VAL A 346 -6.27 -16.28 -2.25
N ASP A 347 -7.35 -17.06 -2.13
CA ASP A 347 -8.19 -17.08 -0.93
C ASP A 347 -7.39 -17.56 0.30
N ALA A 348 -6.54 -18.58 0.14
CA ALA A 348 -5.68 -19.09 1.20
C ALA A 348 -4.62 -18.05 1.62
N VAL A 349 -3.94 -17.41 0.67
CA VAL A 349 -2.94 -16.35 0.93
C VAL A 349 -3.56 -15.15 1.65
N ILE A 350 -4.74 -14.68 1.22
CA ILE A 350 -5.42 -13.55 1.86
C ILE A 350 -5.81 -13.88 3.31
N ALA A 351 -6.16 -15.12 3.61
CA ALA A 351 -6.51 -15.56 4.96
C ALA A 351 -5.32 -15.57 5.93
N GLU A 352 -4.07 -15.66 5.43
CA GLU A 352 -2.88 -15.75 6.26
C GLU A 352 -2.65 -14.48 7.11
N PRO A 353 -2.48 -14.60 8.45
CA PRO A 353 -2.37 -13.45 9.35
C PRO A 353 -1.18 -12.51 9.07
N LEU A 354 -0.10 -13.05 8.48
CA LEU A 354 1.13 -12.28 8.17
C LEU A 354 0.99 -11.39 6.93
N VAL A 355 -0.01 -11.63 6.10
CA VAL A 355 -0.16 -10.96 4.82
C VAL A 355 -0.88 -9.62 5.00
N THR A 356 -0.24 -8.55 4.58
CA THR A 356 -0.84 -7.21 4.47
C THR A 356 -1.65 -7.13 3.18
N ILE A 357 -2.67 -6.29 3.14
CA ILE A 357 -3.42 -6.02 1.91
C ILE A 357 -2.82 -4.79 1.23
N ALA A 358 -2.47 -4.95 -0.04
CA ALA A 358 -2.10 -3.85 -0.93
C ALA A 358 -2.72 -4.12 -2.30
N SER A 359 -2.85 -3.09 -3.13
CA SER A 359 -3.63 -3.26 -4.36
C SER A 359 -2.79 -3.66 -5.57
N ASP A 360 -1.53 -3.26 -5.63
CA ASP A 360 -0.74 -3.28 -6.87
C ASP A 360 -1.52 -2.55 -7.98
N GLY A 361 -2.14 -1.41 -7.58
CA GLY A 361 -3.19 -0.72 -8.34
C GLY A 361 -2.67 -0.03 -9.58
N GLU A 362 -3.18 -0.44 -10.73
CA GLU A 362 -2.82 0.03 -12.05
C GLU A 362 -4.09 0.21 -12.90
N ASP A 363 -4.07 1.18 -13.82
CA ASP A 363 -5.20 1.42 -14.72
C ASP A 363 -5.40 0.23 -15.66
N GLY A 364 -6.66 -0.16 -15.87
CA GLY A 364 -7.02 -1.35 -16.67
C GLY A 364 -7.17 -2.64 -15.85
N HIS A 365 -6.82 -2.64 -14.55
CA HIS A 365 -7.05 -3.77 -13.66
C HIS A 365 -8.07 -3.43 -12.55
N PRO A 366 -9.04 -4.32 -12.23
CA PRO A 366 -10.05 -4.05 -11.19
C PRO A 366 -9.45 -3.80 -9.80
N ARG A 367 -8.24 -4.26 -9.52
CA ARG A 367 -7.52 -4.04 -8.27
C ARG A 367 -7.26 -2.56 -7.96
N ASN A 368 -7.30 -1.69 -8.98
CA ASN A 368 -7.18 -0.24 -8.77
C ASN A 368 -8.41 0.38 -8.09
N ALA A 369 -9.59 -0.25 -8.19
CA ALA A 369 -10.86 0.33 -7.74
C ALA A 369 -11.58 -0.46 -6.65
N GLY A 370 -11.20 -1.71 -6.36
CA GLY A 370 -11.99 -2.58 -5.48
C GLY A 370 -11.21 -3.56 -4.60
N THR A 371 -9.91 -3.39 -4.40
CA THR A 371 -9.10 -4.33 -3.60
C THR A 371 -9.58 -4.40 -2.15
N PHE A 372 -9.74 -3.27 -1.48
CA PHE A 372 -10.05 -3.21 -0.04
C PHE A 372 -11.51 -3.56 0.23
N THR A 373 -12.40 -3.12 -0.62
CA THR A 373 -13.83 -3.50 -0.53
C THR A 373 -14.08 -4.97 -0.88
N THR A 374 -13.28 -5.58 -1.79
CA THR A 374 -13.31 -7.03 -2.02
C THR A 374 -12.94 -7.80 -0.76
N ILE A 375 -11.95 -7.34 0.03
CA ILE A 375 -11.63 -7.97 1.32
C ILE A 375 -12.84 -7.93 2.24
N LEU A 376 -13.48 -6.77 2.40
CA LEU A 376 -14.65 -6.60 3.28
C LEU A 376 -15.86 -7.41 2.80
N ARG A 377 -16.16 -7.41 1.50
CA ARG A 377 -17.28 -8.17 0.94
C ARG A 377 -17.00 -9.66 0.95
N ARG A 378 -15.96 -10.10 0.22
CA ARG A 378 -15.71 -11.51 -0.03
C ARG A 378 -15.20 -12.24 1.22
N TYR A 379 -14.10 -11.74 1.83
CA TYR A 379 -13.43 -12.50 2.88
C TYR A 379 -14.04 -12.32 4.27
N VAL A 380 -14.60 -11.13 4.56
CA VAL A 380 -15.25 -10.89 5.87
C VAL A 380 -16.72 -11.31 5.82
N ARG A 381 -17.51 -10.82 4.86
CA ARG A 381 -18.96 -11.01 4.86
C ARG A 381 -19.41 -12.34 4.25
N GLU A 382 -18.87 -12.72 3.09
CA GLU A 382 -19.33 -13.90 2.32
C GLU A 382 -18.63 -15.18 2.80
N LEU A 383 -17.29 -15.27 2.68
CA LEU A 383 -16.51 -16.46 3.04
C LEU A 383 -16.29 -16.60 4.55
N ARG A 384 -16.22 -15.47 5.28
CA ARG A 384 -15.93 -15.42 6.73
C ARG A 384 -14.61 -16.09 7.11
N THR A 385 -13.64 -16.04 6.23
CA THR A 385 -12.27 -16.57 6.45
C THR A 385 -11.37 -15.57 7.16
N VAL A 386 -11.76 -14.28 7.18
CA VAL A 386 -11.07 -13.19 7.88
C VAL A 386 -12.10 -12.46 8.75
N THR A 387 -11.77 -12.20 10.02
CA THR A 387 -12.64 -11.36 10.87
C THR A 387 -12.58 -9.90 10.41
N LEU A 388 -13.63 -9.11 10.72
CA LEU A 388 -13.60 -7.68 10.39
C LEU A 388 -12.39 -6.97 11.03
N MET A 389 -12.10 -7.26 12.30
CA MET A 389 -10.94 -6.67 13.02
C MET A 389 -9.61 -7.03 12.36
N ASP A 390 -9.44 -8.29 11.91
CA ASP A 390 -8.21 -8.71 11.21
C ASP A 390 -8.11 -8.07 9.81
N ALA A 391 -9.23 -7.93 9.09
CA ALA A 391 -9.26 -7.20 7.83
C ALA A 391 -8.80 -5.75 8.01
N LEU A 392 -9.34 -5.04 9.02
CA LEU A 392 -8.93 -3.68 9.35
C LEU A 392 -7.44 -3.62 9.74
N ARG A 393 -6.95 -4.60 10.50
CA ARG A 393 -5.52 -4.71 10.85
C ARG A 393 -4.64 -4.84 9.60
N LYS A 394 -5.00 -5.72 8.67
CA LYS A 394 -4.28 -5.97 7.41
C LYS A 394 -4.28 -4.77 6.47
N MET A 395 -5.34 -3.96 6.50
CA MET A 395 -5.56 -2.83 5.58
C MET A 395 -5.11 -1.48 6.14
N SER A 396 -4.92 -1.34 7.45
CA SER A 396 -4.57 -0.05 8.06
C SER A 396 -3.36 -0.14 9.00
N LEU A 397 -3.43 -0.96 10.06
CA LEU A 397 -2.40 -1.00 11.10
C LEU A 397 -1.08 -1.61 10.59
N MET A 398 -1.14 -2.79 9.97
CA MET A 398 0.08 -3.47 9.49
C MET A 398 0.87 -2.65 8.45
N PRO A 399 0.23 -2.02 7.44
CA PRO A 399 0.97 -1.13 6.55
C PRO A 399 1.55 0.10 7.25
N ALA A 400 0.86 0.69 8.25
CA ALA A 400 1.43 1.77 9.05
C ALA A 400 2.67 1.30 9.84
N GLN A 401 2.59 0.14 10.50
CA GLN A 401 3.69 -0.46 11.25
C GLN A 401 4.90 -0.77 10.38
N ARG A 402 4.69 -1.16 9.10
CA ARG A 402 5.79 -1.37 8.13
C ARG A 402 6.62 -0.10 7.92
N LEU A 403 5.99 1.07 7.99
CA LEU A 403 6.61 2.36 7.73
C LEU A 403 7.23 3.03 8.98
N GLU A 404 6.82 2.65 10.20
CA GLU A 404 7.13 3.38 11.44
C GLU A 404 8.62 3.54 11.75
N LYS A 405 9.46 2.58 11.33
CA LYS A 405 10.90 2.64 11.56
C LYS A 405 11.55 3.73 10.71
N ALA A 406 11.12 3.88 9.46
CA ALA A 406 11.63 4.88 8.53
C ALA A 406 10.92 6.23 8.69
N ILE A 407 9.63 6.21 9.07
CA ILE A 407 8.77 7.38 9.17
C ILE A 407 8.11 7.40 10.55
N PRO A 408 8.67 8.09 11.56
CA PRO A 408 8.07 8.16 12.89
C PRO A 408 6.62 8.70 12.87
N ALA A 409 6.28 9.57 11.91
CA ALA A 409 4.92 10.07 11.71
C ALA A 409 3.91 8.97 11.36
N ALA A 410 4.34 7.84 10.79
CA ALA A 410 3.47 6.70 10.49
C ALA A 410 2.85 6.06 11.75
N ARG A 411 3.43 6.29 12.93
CA ARG A 411 2.83 5.88 14.21
C ARG A 411 1.47 6.53 14.50
N ARG A 412 1.15 7.60 13.80
CA ARG A 412 -0.16 8.27 13.90
C ARG A 412 -1.14 7.83 12.80
N LYS A 413 -0.72 6.95 11.90
CA LYS A 413 -1.52 6.42 10.79
C LYS A 413 -2.05 5.01 11.11
N GLY A 414 -3.13 4.61 10.45
CA GLY A 414 -3.69 3.26 10.57
C GLY A 414 -4.31 2.92 11.94
N ARG A 415 -4.60 3.94 12.76
CA ARG A 415 -5.13 3.85 14.12
C ARG A 415 -6.31 4.78 14.32
N LEU A 416 -7.27 4.37 15.14
CA LEU A 416 -8.39 5.21 15.57
C LEU A 416 -8.27 5.54 17.05
N GLN A 417 -7.24 6.31 17.40
CA GLN A 417 -6.85 6.65 18.77
C GLN A 417 -6.65 8.14 18.92
N GLU A 418 -6.79 8.65 20.15
CA GLU A 418 -6.49 10.05 20.47
C GLU A 418 -5.03 10.39 20.12
N GLY A 419 -4.82 11.49 19.41
CA GLY A 419 -3.52 11.94 18.88
C GLY A 419 -3.18 11.39 17.48
N ALA A 420 -3.89 10.39 16.97
CA ALA A 420 -3.69 9.90 15.60
C ALA A 420 -4.16 10.93 14.57
N ASP A 421 -3.64 10.82 13.37
CA ASP A 421 -4.09 11.62 12.23
C ASP A 421 -5.54 11.22 11.90
N ALA A 422 -6.40 12.19 11.61
CA ALA A 422 -7.80 11.94 11.31
C ALA A 422 -7.99 11.50 9.84
N ASP A 423 -7.31 10.41 9.47
CA ASP A 423 -7.56 9.63 8.26
C ASP A 423 -8.55 8.54 8.65
N ILE A 424 -9.82 8.71 8.31
CA ILE A 424 -10.92 7.90 8.85
C ILE A 424 -11.86 7.48 7.73
N VAL A 425 -12.34 6.24 7.78
CA VAL A 425 -13.41 5.73 6.93
C VAL A 425 -14.63 5.35 7.76
N VAL A 426 -15.80 5.66 7.21
CA VAL A 426 -17.09 5.29 7.78
C VAL A 426 -17.88 4.55 6.71
N PHE A 427 -18.21 3.29 6.96
CA PHE A 427 -18.84 2.43 5.96
C PHE A 427 -19.91 1.51 6.54
N ASP A 428 -20.82 1.08 5.68
CA ASP A 428 -21.80 0.06 5.99
C ASP A 428 -21.24 -1.35 5.70
N ALA A 429 -20.88 -2.08 6.76
CA ALA A 429 -20.33 -3.43 6.64
C ALA A 429 -21.30 -4.45 6.00
N ALA A 430 -22.60 -4.18 6.04
CA ALA A 430 -23.62 -5.07 5.46
C ALA A 430 -23.71 -4.91 3.93
N THR A 431 -23.46 -3.71 3.41
CA THR A 431 -23.69 -3.38 1.99
C THR A 431 -22.44 -3.02 1.21
N ILE A 432 -21.30 -2.77 1.89
CA ILE A 432 -20.03 -2.43 1.22
C ILE A 432 -19.68 -3.45 0.14
N SER A 433 -19.33 -2.97 -1.06
CA SER A 433 -19.07 -3.81 -2.21
C SER A 433 -18.16 -3.16 -3.24
N ASP A 434 -17.28 -3.97 -3.82
CA ASP A 434 -16.59 -3.69 -5.07
C ASP A 434 -17.54 -3.92 -6.25
N HIS A 435 -17.32 -3.18 -7.33
CA HIS A 435 -18.04 -3.32 -8.59
C HIS A 435 -17.11 -3.49 -9.79
N SER A 436 -15.83 -3.20 -9.59
CA SER A 436 -14.82 -3.33 -10.62
C SER A 436 -14.63 -4.78 -11.06
N THR A 437 -14.52 -4.99 -12.37
CA THR A 437 -14.28 -6.28 -12.99
C THR A 437 -13.22 -6.14 -14.08
N TYR A 438 -12.67 -7.25 -14.59
CA TYR A 438 -11.74 -7.21 -15.73
C TYR A 438 -12.35 -6.61 -17.02
N LYS A 439 -13.69 -6.50 -17.11
CA LYS A 439 -14.40 -5.85 -18.23
C LYS A 439 -14.74 -4.38 -17.94
N ALA A 440 -14.86 -4.02 -16.68
CA ALA A 440 -15.19 -2.68 -16.22
C ALA A 440 -14.29 -2.33 -15.01
N PRO A 441 -12.97 -2.13 -15.23
CA PRO A 441 -12.00 -2.01 -14.14
C PRO A 441 -12.09 -0.70 -13.37
N ARG A 442 -12.78 0.31 -13.90
CA ARG A 442 -12.90 1.66 -13.32
C ARG A 442 -14.22 1.91 -12.58
N GLU A 443 -15.03 0.86 -12.36
CA GLU A 443 -16.26 1.00 -11.58
C GLU A 443 -15.92 1.23 -10.09
N PRO A 444 -16.33 2.37 -9.49
CA PRO A 444 -16.01 2.67 -8.11
C PRO A 444 -16.76 1.73 -7.16
N ALA A 445 -16.15 1.42 -6.04
CA ALA A 445 -16.78 0.70 -4.95
C ALA A 445 -17.92 1.51 -4.32
N SER A 446 -18.82 0.85 -3.61
CA SER A 446 -19.94 1.45 -2.87
C SER A 446 -19.95 1.03 -1.41
N GLY A 447 -20.69 1.79 -0.56
CA GLY A 447 -20.83 1.53 0.87
C GLY A 447 -19.96 2.40 1.78
N MET A 448 -18.97 3.14 1.24
CA MET A 448 -18.28 4.20 1.98
C MET A 448 -19.23 5.39 2.13
N LYS A 449 -19.64 5.70 3.37
CA LYS A 449 -20.49 6.87 3.66
C LYS A 449 -19.65 8.14 3.81
N TYR A 450 -18.58 8.06 4.60
CA TYR A 450 -17.64 9.16 4.78
C TYR A 450 -16.19 8.66 4.64
N VAL A 451 -15.35 9.45 4.00
CA VAL A 451 -13.89 9.29 3.99
C VAL A 451 -13.28 10.63 4.35
N LEU A 452 -12.45 10.64 5.39
CA LEU A 452 -11.72 11.81 5.85
C LEU A 452 -10.22 11.58 5.65
N VAL A 453 -9.55 12.62 5.14
CA VAL A 453 -8.09 12.65 5.00
C VAL A 453 -7.58 13.86 5.74
N GLY A 454 -6.73 13.65 6.76
CA GLY A 454 -6.26 14.73 7.63
C GLY A 454 -7.40 15.55 8.24
N GLY A 455 -8.52 14.91 8.61
CA GLY A 455 -9.72 15.54 9.17
C GLY A 455 -10.62 16.25 8.16
N THR A 456 -10.21 16.38 6.90
CA THR A 456 -11.02 16.96 5.83
C THR A 456 -11.91 15.88 5.20
N VAL A 457 -13.20 16.15 5.11
CA VAL A 457 -14.17 15.21 4.49
C VAL A 457 -13.98 15.23 2.98
N LEU A 458 -13.46 14.13 2.44
CA LEU A 458 -13.23 13.90 1.01
C LEU A 458 -14.44 13.23 0.35
N ILE A 459 -15.06 12.22 1.03
CA ILE A 459 -16.34 11.63 0.61
C ILE A 459 -17.37 11.98 1.68
N ASP A 460 -18.49 12.57 1.26
CA ASP A 460 -19.64 12.93 2.09
C ASP A 460 -20.89 12.23 1.59
N THR A 461 -21.51 11.42 2.44
CA THR A 461 -22.72 10.64 2.10
C THR A 461 -22.58 9.88 0.77
N GLY A 462 -21.43 9.24 0.58
CA GLY A 462 -21.12 8.44 -0.60
C GLY A 462 -20.79 9.24 -1.87
N LYS A 463 -20.52 10.54 -1.76
CA LYS A 463 -20.17 11.40 -2.91
C LYS A 463 -18.85 12.11 -2.67
N LEU A 464 -18.02 12.18 -3.71
CA LEU A 464 -16.79 12.97 -3.68
C LEU A 464 -17.11 14.46 -3.51
N VAL A 465 -16.44 15.10 -2.56
CA VAL A 465 -16.56 16.55 -2.34
C VAL A 465 -15.72 17.27 -3.42
N PRO A 466 -16.31 18.11 -4.26
CA PRO A 466 -15.59 18.76 -5.36
C PRO A 466 -14.46 19.68 -4.86
N ASN A 467 -13.40 19.80 -5.66
CA ASN A 467 -12.28 20.73 -5.43
C ASN A 467 -11.62 20.58 -4.02
N THR A 468 -11.59 19.37 -3.49
CA THR A 468 -11.05 19.07 -2.17
C THR A 468 -9.82 18.18 -2.34
N PHE A 469 -8.63 18.69 -1.94
CA PHE A 469 -7.34 18.03 -2.13
C PHE A 469 -6.57 17.98 -0.80
N PRO A 470 -7.02 17.16 0.15
CA PRO A 470 -6.46 17.12 1.51
C PRO A 470 -5.19 16.28 1.62
N GLY A 471 -4.81 15.57 0.56
CA GLY A 471 -3.69 14.64 0.59
C GLY A 471 -2.36 15.32 0.89
N ALA A 472 -1.64 14.78 1.85
CA ALA A 472 -0.33 15.22 2.29
C ALA A 472 0.77 14.23 1.89
N ALA A 473 1.99 14.73 1.72
CA ALA A 473 3.15 13.90 1.46
C ALA A 473 3.52 13.07 2.69
N ILE A 474 3.81 11.79 2.47
CA ILE A 474 4.43 10.89 3.44
C ILE A 474 5.91 10.76 3.03
N THR A 475 6.81 11.19 3.89
CA THR A 475 8.25 11.25 3.62
C THR A 475 9.06 10.90 4.86
N THR A 476 10.35 10.60 4.68
CA THR A 476 11.32 10.41 5.78
C THR A 476 11.80 11.71 6.42
N ARG A 477 11.38 12.86 5.91
CA ARG A 477 11.76 14.20 6.40
C ARG A 477 10.78 14.77 7.40
#